data_b7acf66c9fd65d2319e86b563d8e4807
#
_entry.id   b7acf66c9fd65d2319e86b563d8e4807
#
_cell.length_a   1.000
_cell.length_b   1.000
_cell.length_c   1.000
_cell.angle_alpha   90.00
_cell.angle_beta   90.00
_cell.angle_gamma   90.00
#
_symmetry.space_group_name_H-M   'P 1'
#
loop_
_entity.id
_entity.type
_entity.pdbx_description
1 polymer ?
#
loop_
_entity_poly.entity_id
_entity_poly.type
_entity_poly.pdbx_seq_one_letter_code
_entity_poly.pdbx_strand_id
1 'polypeptide(L)'
;RQLFKNVPGYDLDDRISWIVDDSAEIFRAADMRQVMAGFGHRTQQTDPMIHFYEDFLAAYDPKQRKNRGVWYTPQAVVSCIVKTVDEILQAEFNLPMGLADTSKITVERSIDQSKDKRFSDGKKKETVKIHKVQLLDPATGTGTFLAEAVSRIHDKFNGQAGMWQGYVGEHLLPRLNGFELLMTSYTMAHLKLDWILTETGYKADDNERLRVFLTNSLEEHHKDTGTLFAQFLAREANGANEIKRNTPVMVVLGNPPYSGESKNKGEWIMRLMEDYKKEPDTNQPLKERNPKWINDDYCKFIRLGQFFVDRNNEGILAYVNNHSFIDNPSFRGMRWNLLRSFDKIYIIDLHGNSKKKEVAPDGGKDENVFDIQQGVSINIFVKTGRKAKNALAEVYHHDLYGRRETKYDYLSSHTVANIPFVKLQPSAPEYFFVPKNYGAKAAYDRGFSVTELFPVNSVGIVTTRDELLIKDSPEEVETLIRDFITMEDAELRTRYNIGKDSRDWSVARAKADIGNAVDTAKITPIEYRPFDRKYLYYTGKTTGIVARPRFQVMRHFAAEKFFDFAAGCKIE
;
A
#
# COMPACT_ATOMS: atom_id res chain seq x y z
N ARG A 1 10.06 24.73 -16.07
CA ARG A 1 9.74 25.73 -17.12
C ARG A 1 9.49 25.07 -18.50
N GLN A 2 10.33 24.13 -18.96
CA GLN A 2 10.09 23.43 -20.24
C GLN A 2 8.82 22.57 -20.23
N LEU A 3 8.48 21.90 -19.14
CA LEU A 3 7.25 21.13 -18.99
C LEU A 3 6.01 22.01 -19.20
N PHE A 4 5.98 23.18 -18.56
CA PHE A 4 4.87 24.13 -18.65
C PHE A 4 4.78 24.87 -19.98
N LYS A 5 5.85 24.91 -20.76
CA LYS A 5 5.83 25.40 -22.14
C LYS A 5 5.25 24.38 -23.12
N ASN A 6 5.35 23.08 -22.82
CA ASN A 6 4.99 22.01 -23.74
C ASN A 6 3.64 21.32 -23.42
N VAL A 7 3.13 21.43 -22.20
CA VAL A 7 1.84 20.82 -21.80
C VAL A 7 0.61 21.55 -22.34
N PRO A 8 0.58 22.90 -22.46
CA PRO A 8 -0.58 23.60 -23.04
C PRO A 8 -0.49 23.82 -24.55
N GLY A 9 0.58 23.38 -25.21
CA GLY A 9 0.99 24.01 -26.47
C GLY A 9 0.34 23.51 -27.76
N TYR A 10 -0.28 22.33 -27.83
CA TYR A 10 -0.66 21.79 -29.16
C TYR A 10 -2.03 21.11 -29.27
N ASP A 11 -2.74 20.88 -28.15
CA ASP A 11 -4.02 20.16 -28.16
C ASP A 11 -5.08 20.71 -27.20
N LEU A 12 -4.97 21.97 -26.76
CA LEU A 12 -6.07 22.61 -26.04
C LEU A 12 -7.15 22.98 -27.05
N ASP A 13 -8.36 22.49 -26.84
CA ASP A 13 -9.54 22.91 -27.59
C ASP A 13 -9.68 24.45 -27.52
N ASP A 14 -9.71 25.10 -28.67
CA ASP A 14 -9.79 26.58 -28.78
C ASP A 14 -10.96 27.17 -27.96
N ARG A 15 -11.97 26.36 -27.64
CA ARG A 15 -13.12 26.76 -26.82
C ARG A 15 -12.78 26.98 -25.35
N ILE A 16 -11.65 26.44 -24.86
CA ILE A 16 -11.22 26.53 -23.47
C ILE A 16 -9.86 27.20 -23.30
N SER A 17 -9.13 27.49 -24.38
CA SER A 17 -7.81 28.13 -24.35
C SER A 17 -7.85 29.48 -23.61
N TRP A 18 -8.88 30.28 -23.87
CA TRP A 18 -9.09 31.58 -23.22
C TRP A 18 -9.22 31.47 -21.68
N ILE A 19 -9.83 30.37 -21.15
CA ILE A 19 -9.97 30.15 -19.71
C ILE A 19 -8.58 29.96 -19.08
N VAL A 20 -7.69 29.25 -19.78
CA VAL A 20 -6.32 29.01 -19.31
C VAL A 20 -5.51 30.30 -19.33
N ASP A 21 -5.68 31.11 -20.40
CA ASP A 21 -4.99 32.39 -20.55
C ASP A 21 -5.47 33.39 -19.51
N ASP A 22 -6.76 33.54 -19.31
CA ASP A 22 -7.36 34.41 -18.29
C ASP A 22 -6.96 33.99 -16.86
N SER A 23 -6.98 32.67 -16.58
CA SER A 23 -6.52 32.14 -15.31
C SER A 23 -5.03 32.42 -15.08
N ALA A 24 -4.20 32.27 -16.09
CA ALA A 24 -2.77 32.57 -16.02
C ALA A 24 -2.52 34.09 -15.81
N GLU A 25 -3.33 34.97 -16.41
CA GLU A 25 -3.25 36.42 -16.18
C GLU A 25 -3.67 36.81 -14.75
N ILE A 26 -4.74 36.23 -14.24
CA ILE A 26 -5.17 36.43 -12.86
C ILE A 26 -4.07 36.01 -11.88
N PHE A 27 -3.46 34.85 -12.06
CA PHE A 27 -2.37 34.39 -11.22
C PHE A 27 -1.08 35.21 -11.35
N ARG A 28 -0.80 35.77 -12.53
CA ARG A 28 0.33 36.72 -12.71
C ARG A 28 0.09 38.05 -12.05
N ALA A 29 -1.16 38.54 -12.04
CA ALA A 29 -1.54 39.81 -11.44
C ALA A 29 -1.76 39.75 -9.93
N ALA A 30 -2.08 38.54 -9.39
CA ALA A 30 -2.30 38.34 -7.97
C ALA A 30 -0.98 38.32 -7.19
N ASP A 31 -0.92 39.04 -6.07
CA ASP A 31 0.14 38.84 -5.08
C ASP A 31 -0.10 37.52 -4.36
N MET A 32 0.48 36.47 -4.91
CA MET A 32 0.34 35.11 -4.39
C MET A 32 0.81 34.97 -2.95
N ARG A 33 1.71 35.84 -2.46
CA ARG A 33 2.14 35.83 -1.05
C ARG A 33 1.00 36.31 -0.14
N GLN A 34 0.21 37.28 -0.55
CA GLN A 34 -0.96 37.75 0.21
C GLN A 34 -2.11 36.73 0.14
N VAL A 35 -2.37 36.14 -1.02
CA VAL A 35 -3.38 35.10 -1.19
C VAL A 35 -3.04 33.87 -0.32
N MET A 36 -1.77 33.53 -0.20
CA MET A 36 -1.26 32.37 0.52
C MET A 36 -1.09 32.64 2.03
N ALA A 37 -0.93 33.88 2.47
CA ALA A 37 -0.67 34.21 3.87
C ALA A 37 -1.79 33.85 4.87
N GLY A 38 -3.01 33.58 4.39
CA GLY A 38 -4.15 33.15 5.21
C GLY A 38 -4.53 31.68 5.04
N PHE A 39 -3.89 30.96 4.12
CA PHE A 39 -4.19 29.57 3.83
C PHE A 39 -3.60 28.64 4.92
N GLY A 40 -4.40 27.70 5.41
CA GLY A 40 -3.90 26.66 6.32
C GLY A 40 -4.03 26.96 7.82
N HIS A 41 -4.33 28.20 8.24
CA HIS A 41 -4.50 28.54 9.67
C HIS A 41 -5.63 27.76 10.38
N ARG A 42 -6.63 27.26 9.64
CA ARG A 42 -7.75 26.45 10.19
C ARG A 42 -7.46 24.97 10.30
N THR A 43 -6.50 24.45 9.52
CA THR A 43 -6.27 23.01 9.37
C THR A 43 -4.89 22.56 9.86
N GLN A 44 -4.05 23.47 10.39
CA GLN A 44 -2.63 23.22 10.69
C GLN A 44 -1.83 22.67 9.48
N GLN A 45 -2.37 22.79 8.28
CA GLN A 45 -1.71 22.39 7.05
C GLN A 45 -0.94 23.59 6.51
N THR A 46 0.37 23.47 6.52
CA THR A 46 1.29 24.54 6.10
C THR A 46 1.48 24.62 4.58
N ASP A 47 0.89 23.72 3.80
CA ASP A 47 1.07 23.62 2.36
C ASP A 47 -0.23 23.94 1.58
N PRO A 48 -0.39 25.18 1.08
CA PRO A 48 -1.59 25.61 0.37
C PRO A 48 -1.82 24.88 -0.96
N MET A 49 -0.74 24.44 -1.63
CA MET A 49 -0.82 23.76 -2.93
C MET A 49 -1.44 22.39 -2.80
N ILE A 50 -1.15 21.70 -1.72
CA ILE A 50 -1.72 20.37 -1.43
C ILE A 50 -3.21 20.50 -1.12
N HIS A 51 -3.61 21.50 -0.34
CA HIS A 51 -5.00 21.74 0.03
C HIS A 51 -5.87 21.99 -1.21
N PHE A 52 -5.40 22.85 -2.10
CA PHE A 52 -6.07 23.09 -3.37
C PHE A 52 -6.20 21.82 -4.22
N TYR A 53 -5.15 21.03 -4.30
CA TYR A 53 -5.14 19.79 -5.09
C TYR A 53 -6.05 18.71 -4.49
N GLU A 54 -6.07 18.55 -3.18
CA GLU A 54 -6.93 17.59 -2.50
C GLU A 54 -8.42 17.95 -2.63
N ASP A 55 -8.77 19.21 -2.44
CA ASP A 55 -10.13 19.70 -2.60
C ASP A 55 -10.59 19.58 -4.05
N PHE A 56 -9.71 19.89 -5.00
CA PHE A 56 -9.98 19.67 -6.43
C PHE A 56 -10.22 18.20 -6.75
N LEU A 57 -9.36 17.29 -6.29
CA LEU A 57 -9.54 15.85 -6.52
C LEU A 57 -10.76 15.29 -5.79
N ALA A 58 -11.06 15.77 -4.60
CA ALA A 58 -12.24 15.37 -3.84
C ALA A 58 -13.53 15.77 -4.56
N ALA A 59 -13.54 16.94 -5.22
CA ALA A 59 -14.68 17.42 -5.99
C ALA A 59 -14.78 16.79 -7.40
N TYR A 60 -13.63 16.59 -8.07
CA TYR A 60 -13.60 16.15 -9.47
C TYR A 60 -13.76 14.63 -9.64
N ASP A 61 -13.05 13.81 -8.85
CA ASP A 61 -13.17 12.35 -8.91
C ASP A 61 -12.88 11.65 -7.57
N PRO A 62 -13.85 11.67 -6.63
CA PRO A 62 -13.71 11.04 -5.32
C PRO A 62 -13.48 9.52 -5.39
N LYS A 63 -13.90 8.85 -6.50
CA LYS A 63 -13.69 7.40 -6.67
C LYS A 63 -12.25 7.09 -7.07
N GLN A 64 -11.64 7.89 -7.93
CA GLN A 64 -10.23 7.72 -8.30
C GLN A 64 -9.30 8.03 -7.11
N ARG A 65 -9.59 9.08 -6.34
CA ARG A 65 -8.87 9.39 -5.09
C ARG A 65 -8.80 8.17 -4.18
N LYS A 66 -9.95 7.53 -3.91
CA LYS A 66 -10.05 6.34 -3.07
C LYS A 66 -9.37 5.10 -3.67
N ASN A 67 -9.57 4.86 -4.97
CA ASN A 67 -9.07 3.66 -5.65
C ASN A 67 -7.55 3.67 -5.87
N ARG A 68 -6.94 4.84 -5.90
CA ARG A 68 -5.49 5.00 -6.14
C ARG A 68 -4.71 5.29 -4.85
N GLY A 69 -5.40 5.35 -3.70
CA GLY A 69 -4.75 5.54 -2.40
C GLY A 69 -4.02 6.89 -2.27
N VAL A 70 -4.46 7.92 -3.00
CA VAL A 70 -3.86 9.26 -2.95
C VAL A 70 -4.33 9.96 -1.68
N TRP A 71 -3.56 9.80 -0.62
CA TRP A 71 -3.79 10.43 0.68
C TRP A 71 -2.62 11.32 1.01
N TYR A 72 -2.92 12.55 1.42
CA TYR A 72 -1.91 13.45 1.94
C TYR A 72 -1.26 12.87 3.19
N THR A 73 0.06 12.95 3.26
CA THR A 73 0.81 12.52 4.45
C THR A 73 0.98 13.70 5.39
N PRO A 74 0.47 13.62 6.64
CA PRO A 74 0.61 14.69 7.62
C PRO A 74 2.08 15.05 7.85
N GLN A 75 2.36 16.36 7.95
CA GLN A 75 3.72 16.89 8.08
C GLN A 75 4.48 16.28 9.26
N ALA A 76 3.80 16.03 10.39
CA ALA A 76 4.40 15.42 11.57
C ALA A 76 4.95 14.00 11.26
N VAL A 77 4.21 13.20 10.46
CA VAL A 77 4.64 11.86 10.03
C VAL A 77 5.85 11.96 9.11
N VAL A 78 5.79 12.85 8.12
CA VAL A 78 6.88 13.06 7.15
C VAL A 78 8.16 13.52 7.87
N SER A 79 8.05 14.53 8.74
CA SER A 79 9.17 15.08 9.50
C SER A 79 9.80 14.04 10.43
N CYS A 80 8.99 13.24 11.14
CA CYS A 80 9.47 12.15 11.98
C CYS A 80 10.31 11.14 11.16
N ILE A 81 9.81 10.70 10.00
CA ILE A 81 10.51 9.75 9.14
C ILE A 81 11.83 10.35 8.62
N VAL A 82 11.81 11.56 8.07
CA VAL A 82 12.99 12.20 7.47
C VAL A 82 14.07 12.49 8.53
N LYS A 83 13.67 13.00 9.70
CA LYS A 83 14.60 13.21 10.84
C LYS A 83 15.22 11.90 11.31
N THR A 84 14.40 10.85 11.45
CA THR A 84 14.88 9.53 11.85
C THR A 84 15.87 8.94 10.85
N VAL A 85 15.59 9.05 9.56
CA VAL A 85 16.53 8.60 8.50
C VAL A 85 17.86 9.36 8.60
N ASP A 86 17.80 10.67 8.78
CA ASP A 86 18.99 11.52 8.94
C ASP A 86 19.86 11.10 10.14
N GLU A 87 19.23 10.82 11.29
CA GLU A 87 19.91 10.34 12.51
C GLU A 87 20.51 8.93 12.34
N ILE A 88 19.79 8.01 11.70
CA ILE A 88 20.28 6.65 11.44
C ILE A 88 21.51 6.70 10.49
N LEU A 89 21.49 7.55 9.47
CA LEU A 89 22.66 7.73 8.59
C LEU A 89 23.89 8.16 9.38
N GLN A 90 23.71 9.04 10.36
CA GLN A 90 24.80 9.50 11.24
C GLN A 90 25.28 8.38 12.18
N ALA A 91 24.33 7.73 12.87
CA ALA A 91 24.66 6.78 13.95
C ALA A 91 25.12 5.41 13.43
N GLU A 92 24.50 4.88 12.37
CA GLU A 92 24.71 3.50 11.91
C GLU A 92 25.62 3.40 10.69
N PHE A 93 25.74 4.48 9.88
CA PHE A 93 26.51 4.45 8.62
C PHE A 93 27.76 5.31 8.65
N ASN A 94 28.10 5.94 9.79
CA ASN A 94 29.23 6.83 9.95
C ASN A 94 29.25 7.99 8.94
N LEU A 95 28.09 8.58 8.69
CA LEU A 95 27.87 9.72 7.80
C LEU A 95 27.53 10.96 8.65
N PRO A 96 28.49 11.74 9.15
CA PRO A 96 28.25 12.82 10.13
C PRO A 96 27.24 13.87 9.64
N MET A 97 27.20 14.10 8.32
CA MET A 97 26.24 15.02 7.71
C MET A 97 24.90 14.35 7.37
N GLY A 98 24.71 13.05 7.63
CA GLY A 98 23.48 12.31 7.40
C GLY A 98 22.96 12.48 5.96
N LEU A 99 21.73 12.98 5.80
CA LEU A 99 21.15 13.29 4.47
C LEU A 99 21.94 14.32 3.68
N ALA A 100 22.73 15.18 4.32
CA ALA A 100 23.54 16.19 3.65
C ALA A 100 24.95 15.68 3.25
N ASP A 101 25.28 14.42 3.51
CA ASP A 101 26.58 13.85 3.20
C ASP A 101 26.91 13.90 1.71
N THR A 102 28.14 14.30 1.38
CA THR A 102 28.61 14.48 -0.01
C THR A 102 29.57 13.39 -0.47
N SER A 103 29.82 12.38 0.36
CA SER A 103 30.75 11.30 0.02
C SER A 103 30.29 10.56 -1.25
N LYS A 104 31.26 10.17 -2.07
CA LYS A 104 31.04 9.49 -3.34
C LYS A 104 31.64 8.10 -3.30
N ILE A 105 30.95 7.15 -3.92
CA ILE A 105 31.42 5.78 -4.15
C ILE A 105 31.65 5.54 -5.64
N THR A 106 32.50 4.58 -5.94
CA THR A 106 32.78 4.16 -7.31
C THR A 106 31.94 2.95 -7.64
N VAL A 107 31.15 3.02 -8.71
CA VAL A 107 30.27 1.93 -9.17
C VAL A 107 30.54 1.60 -10.63
N GLU A 108 30.42 0.32 -10.98
CA GLU A 108 30.38 -0.11 -12.38
C GLU A 108 28.96 0.08 -12.92
N ARG A 109 28.83 0.80 -14.02
CA ARG A 109 27.57 1.07 -14.72
C ARG A 109 27.57 0.34 -16.06
N SER A 110 26.50 -0.36 -16.37
CA SER A 110 26.29 -0.97 -17.66
C SER A 110 25.46 -0.05 -18.55
N ILE A 111 26.06 0.44 -19.63
CA ILE A 111 25.38 1.24 -20.66
C ILE A 111 24.97 0.30 -21.78
N ASP A 112 23.67 0.32 -22.14
CA ASP A 112 23.18 -0.46 -23.28
C ASP A 112 23.68 0.17 -24.58
N GLN A 113 24.48 -0.57 -25.32
CA GLN A 113 25.00 -0.21 -26.64
C GLN A 113 24.71 -1.32 -27.66
N SER A 114 23.50 -1.86 -27.64
CA SER A 114 23.07 -2.97 -28.49
C SER A 114 23.29 -2.73 -30.01
N LYS A 115 23.51 -1.48 -30.43
CA LYS A 115 23.83 -1.11 -31.81
C LYS A 115 25.33 -1.11 -32.13
N ASP A 116 26.19 -1.27 -31.12
CA ASP A 116 27.65 -1.25 -31.31
C ASP A 116 28.22 -2.67 -31.32
N LYS A 117 28.58 -3.15 -32.50
CA LYS A 117 29.14 -4.51 -32.72
C LYS A 117 30.45 -4.79 -31.98
N ARG A 118 31.10 -3.77 -31.38
CA ARG A 118 32.32 -3.95 -30.57
C ARG A 118 32.07 -4.61 -29.22
N PHE A 119 30.82 -4.64 -28.76
CA PHE A 119 30.42 -5.25 -27.49
C PHE A 119 29.59 -6.51 -27.77
N SER A 120 30.16 -7.67 -27.46
CA SER A 120 29.55 -8.99 -27.74
C SER A 120 28.24 -9.23 -26.98
N ASP A 121 28.07 -8.56 -25.84
CA ASP A 121 26.86 -8.60 -25.00
C ASP A 121 25.98 -7.35 -25.14
N GLY A 122 26.33 -6.44 -26.08
CA GLY A 122 25.62 -5.17 -26.29
C GLY A 122 25.73 -4.19 -25.12
N LYS A 123 26.64 -4.42 -24.17
CA LYS A 123 26.80 -3.59 -22.96
C LYS A 123 28.22 -3.08 -22.82
N LYS A 124 28.36 -1.77 -22.64
CA LYS A 124 29.61 -1.13 -22.23
C LYS A 124 29.61 -0.96 -20.71
N LYS A 125 30.65 -1.44 -20.05
CA LYS A 125 30.89 -1.14 -18.63
C LYS A 125 31.65 0.16 -18.51
N GLU A 126 31.19 1.04 -17.64
CA GLU A 126 31.83 2.31 -17.31
C GLU A 126 31.91 2.45 -15.79
N THR A 127 33.03 2.93 -15.31
CA THR A 127 33.23 3.20 -13.89
C THR A 127 32.91 4.68 -13.62
N VAL A 128 31.92 4.93 -12.77
CA VAL A 128 31.46 6.28 -12.42
C VAL A 128 31.51 6.52 -10.91
N LYS A 129 31.81 7.77 -10.52
CA LYS A 129 31.69 8.21 -9.12
C LYS A 129 30.33 8.83 -8.91
N ILE A 130 29.58 8.30 -7.96
CA ILE A 130 28.25 8.80 -7.60
C ILE A 130 28.16 9.02 -6.08
N HIS A 131 27.23 9.85 -5.63
CA HIS A 131 27.02 10.08 -4.21
C HIS A 131 26.58 8.78 -3.51
N LYS A 132 27.17 8.51 -2.34
CA LYS A 132 26.82 7.33 -1.53
C LYS A 132 25.35 7.40 -1.07
N VAL A 133 24.90 8.52 -0.55
CA VAL A 133 23.52 8.73 -0.12
C VAL A 133 22.65 9.09 -1.33
N GLN A 134 22.14 8.07 -2.02
CA GLN A 134 21.09 8.21 -3.04
C GLN A 134 19.73 8.02 -2.39
N LEU A 135 18.86 9.03 -2.46
CA LEU A 135 17.54 9.04 -1.91
C LEU A 135 16.50 8.76 -3.01
N LEU A 136 15.52 7.91 -2.74
CA LEU A 136 14.41 7.61 -3.64
C LEU A 136 13.08 7.63 -2.89
N ASP A 137 12.14 8.42 -3.39
CA ASP A 137 10.72 8.28 -3.08
C ASP A 137 10.01 7.61 -4.27
N PRO A 138 9.66 6.32 -4.18
CA PRO A 138 9.09 5.59 -5.32
C PRO A 138 7.56 5.83 -5.47
N ALA A 139 6.95 6.61 -4.61
CA ALA A 139 5.54 7.01 -4.66
C ALA A 139 5.42 8.49 -4.29
N THR A 140 6.12 9.33 -5.05
CA THR A 140 6.43 10.73 -4.73
C THR A 140 5.19 11.58 -4.42
N GLY A 141 4.04 11.26 -5.02
CA GLY A 141 2.84 12.07 -4.85
C GLY A 141 3.10 13.52 -5.23
N THR A 142 2.76 14.42 -4.34
CA THR A 142 3.04 15.86 -4.50
C THR A 142 4.44 16.28 -4.04
N GLY A 143 5.35 15.34 -3.77
CA GLY A 143 6.75 15.62 -3.43
C GLY A 143 7.01 15.95 -1.96
N THR A 144 6.10 15.65 -1.04
CA THR A 144 6.19 16.08 0.36
C THR A 144 7.43 15.53 1.09
N PHE A 145 7.76 14.25 0.90
CA PHE A 145 8.96 13.67 1.51
C PHE A 145 10.26 14.25 0.95
N LEU A 146 10.32 14.46 -0.36
CA LEU A 146 11.49 15.06 -1.00
C LEU A 146 11.67 16.52 -0.57
N ALA A 147 10.57 17.27 -0.45
CA ALA A 147 10.58 18.65 0.03
C ALA A 147 11.07 18.73 1.48
N GLU A 148 10.59 17.86 2.37
CA GLU A 148 11.08 17.79 3.76
C GLU A 148 12.57 17.41 3.82
N ALA A 149 13.02 16.50 2.96
CA ALA A 149 14.45 16.18 2.87
C ALA A 149 15.29 17.40 2.45
N VAL A 150 14.81 18.19 1.48
CA VAL A 150 15.46 19.46 1.08
C VAL A 150 15.52 20.42 2.27
N SER A 151 14.40 20.64 2.98
CA SER A 151 14.35 21.51 4.16
C SER A 151 15.32 21.05 5.24
N ARG A 152 15.31 19.76 5.57
CA ARG A 152 16.19 19.17 6.58
C ARG A 152 17.67 19.31 6.23
N ILE A 153 18.01 19.17 4.95
CA ILE A 153 19.39 19.37 4.47
C ILE A 153 19.74 20.85 4.55
N HIS A 154 18.84 21.76 4.11
CA HIS A 154 19.06 23.21 4.14
C HIS A 154 19.31 23.71 5.57
N ASP A 155 18.59 23.21 6.56
CA ASP A 155 18.78 23.58 7.97
C ASP A 155 20.25 23.40 8.44
N LYS A 156 20.96 22.44 7.87
CA LYS A 156 22.39 22.20 8.19
C LYS A 156 23.34 23.25 7.60
N PHE A 157 22.82 24.06 6.66
CA PHE A 157 23.57 25.18 6.06
C PHE A 157 23.23 26.54 6.69
N ASN A 158 22.49 26.54 7.81
CA ASN A 158 22.22 27.77 8.55
C ASN A 158 23.54 28.47 8.91
N GLY A 159 23.66 29.75 8.52
CA GLY A 159 24.91 30.54 8.65
C GLY A 159 25.93 30.35 7.52
N GLN A 160 25.65 29.49 6.54
CA GLN A 160 26.55 29.16 5.42
C GLN A 160 25.86 29.34 4.06
N ALA A 161 24.99 30.33 3.92
CA ALA A 161 24.18 30.56 2.73
C ALA A 161 24.98 30.63 1.41
N GLY A 162 26.24 31.12 1.47
CA GLY A 162 27.11 31.18 0.29
C GLY A 162 27.52 29.81 -0.29
N MET A 163 27.47 28.76 0.51
CA MET A 163 27.79 27.38 0.05
C MET A 163 26.56 26.68 -0.54
N TRP A 164 25.34 27.13 -0.20
CA TRP A 164 24.10 26.44 -0.56
C TRP A 164 23.89 26.33 -2.07
N GLN A 165 24.15 27.41 -2.82
CA GLN A 165 24.00 27.42 -4.28
C GLN A 165 24.82 26.32 -4.95
N GLY A 166 26.09 26.20 -4.61
CA GLY A 166 26.99 25.16 -5.16
C GLY A 166 26.59 23.75 -4.68
N TYR A 167 26.20 23.64 -3.40
CA TYR A 167 25.79 22.35 -2.84
C TYR A 167 24.55 21.79 -3.53
N VAL A 168 23.54 22.60 -3.81
CA VAL A 168 22.30 22.13 -4.47
C VAL A 168 22.61 21.57 -5.85
N GLY A 169 23.32 22.32 -6.70
CA GLY A 169 23.64 21.88 -8.05
C GLY A 169 24.54 20.64 -8.08
N GLU A 170 25.63 20.65 -7.28
CA GLU A 170 26.64 19.59 -7.32
C GLU A 170 26.25 18.35 -6.51
N HIS A 171 25.55 18.51 -5.38
CA HIS A 171 25.37 17.43 -4.41
C HIS A 171 23.91 17.04 -4.14
N LEU A 172 22.96 17.96 -4.19
CA LEU A 172 21.57 17.67 -3.85
C LEU A 172 20.79 17.13 -5.04
N LEU A 173 20.72 17.87 -6.14
CA LEU A 173 19.93 17.50 -7.32
C LEU A 173 20.31 16.14 -7.93
N PRO A 174 21.60 15.74 -7.99
CA PRO A 174 22.00 14.45 -8.57
C PRO A 174 21.55 13.22 -7.79
N ARG A 175 21.13 13.36 -6.53
CA ARG A 175 20.81 12.24 -5.64
C ARG A 175 19.41 12.24 -5.02
N LEU A 176 18.61 13.28 -5.32
CA LEU A 176 17.23 13.40 -4.88
C LEU A 176 16.30 12.85 -5.96
N ASN A 177 15.87 11.59 -5.84
CA ASN A 177 15.14 10.89 -6.89
C ASN A 177 13.69 10.63 -6.46
N GLY A 178 12.77 10.71 -7.42
CA GLY A 178 11.35 10.41 -7.21
C GLY A 178 10.74 9.68 -8.41
N PHE A 179 9.77 8.79 -8.13
CA PHE A 179 8.93 8.16 -9.15
C PHE A 179 7.47 8.48 -8.87
N GLU A 180 6.74 8.89 -9.89
CA GLU A 180 5.31 9.16 -9.81
C GLU A 180 4.58 8.61 -11.04
N LEU A 181 3.42 8.02 -10.81
CA LEU A 181 2.60 7.42 -11.87
C LEU A 181 1.63 8.42 -12.49
N LEU A 182 1.14 9.37 -11.68
CA LEU A 182 0.10 10.30 -12.08
C LEU A 182 0.69 11.62 -12.56
N MET A 183 0.36 12.03 -13.79
CA MET A 183 0.84 13.28 -14.37
C MET A 183 0.58 14.50 -13.47
N THR A 184 -0.59 14.58 -12.86
CA THR A 184 -0.96 15.73 -12.01
C THR A 184 -0.09 15.79 -10.75
N SER A 185 0.06 14.68 -10.03
CA SER A 185 0.93 14.59 -8.86
C SER A 185 2.40 14.86 -9.23
N TYR A 186 2.86 14.30 -10.35
CA TYR A 186 4.19 14.57 -10.91
C TYR A 186 4.43 16.07 -11.14
N THR A 187 3.47 16.74 -11.76
CA THR A 187 3.55 18.18 -12.01
C THR A 187 3.60 18.97 -10.69
N MET A 188 2.76 18.60 -9.73
CA MET A 188 2.74 19.23 -8.40
C MET A 188 4.06 19.02 -7.65
N ALA A 189 4.65 17.82 -7.73
CA ALA A 189 5.95 17.55 -7.12
C ALA A 189 7.06 18.44 -7.69
N HIS A 190 7.08 18.63 -9.02
CA HIS A 190 8.03 19.54 -9.65
C HIS A 190 7.84 20.99 -9.20
N LEU A 191 6.59 21.47 -9.15
CA LEU A 191 6.29 22.83 -8.68
C LEU A 191 6.71 23.04 -7.21
N LYS A 192 6.38 22.09 -6.34
CA LYS A 192 6.70 22.16 -4.92
C LYS A 192 8.19 22.17 -4.67
N LEU A 193 8.92 21.29 -5.34
CA LEU A 193 10.39 21.21 -5.20
C LEU A 193 11.08 22.46 -5.78
N ASP A 194 10.62 22.99 -6.91
CA ASP A 194 11.13 24.24 -7.48
C ASP A 194 10.87 25.43 -6.53
N TRP A 195 9.66 25.48 -5.95
CA TRP A 195 9.29 26.52 -5.01
C TRP A 195 10.15 26.48 -3.73
N ILE A 196 10.29 25.30 -3.09
CA ILE A 196 11.09 25.19 -1.87
C ILE A 196 12.57 25.49 -2.10
N LEU A 197 13.13 25.08 -3.23
CA LEU A 197 14.49 25.43 -3.60
C LEU A 197 14.64 26.93 -3.79
N THR A 198 13.68 27.58 -4.43
CA THR A 198 13.66 29.05 -4.61
C THR A 198 13.56 29.78 -3.26
N GLU A 199 12.72 29.29 -2.34
CA GLU A 199 12.60 29.88 -0.99
C GLU A 199 13.88 29.74 -0.16
N THR A 200 14.65 28.67 -0.36
CA THR A 200 15.98 28.53 0.26
C THR A 200 17.05 29.43 -0.37
N GLY A 201 16.69 30.22 -1.36
CA GLY A 201 17.59 31.16 -2.06
C GLY A 201 18.37 30.53 -3.22
N TYR A 202 18.06 29.28 -3.59
CA TYR A 202 18.67 28.62 -4.74
C TYR A 202 18.14 29.22 -6.05
N LYS A 203 19.06 29.48 -6.97
CA LYS A 203 18.74 29.94 -8.33
C LYS A 203 19.10 28.82 -9.31
N ALA A 204 18.10 28.17 -9.86
CA ALA A 204 18.29 27.09 -10.81
C ALA A 204 18.89 27.57 -12.15
N ASP A 205 19.82 26.81 -12.72
CA ASP A 205 20.28 26.98 -14.08
C ASP A 205 19.22 26.44 -15.07
N ASP A 206 19.15 27.01 -16.28
CA ASP A 206 18.19 26.58 -17.31
C ASP A 206 18.38 25.12 -17.76
N ASN A 207 19.54 24.54 -17.55
CA ASN A 207 19.90 23.16 -17.90
C ASN A 207 19.69 22.14 -16.78
N GLU A 208 19.36 22.58 -15.56
CA GLU A 208 19.19 21.70 -14.42
C GLU A 208 17.78 21.10 -14.39
N ARG A 209 17.71 19.85 -13.95
CA ARG A 209 16.47 19.11 -13.84
C ARG A 209 16.33 18.43 -12.50
N LEU A 210 15.14 18.54 -11.90
CA LEU A 210 14.72 17.71 -10.77
C LEU A 210 14.59 16.25 -11.24
N ARG A 211 15.10 15.32 -10.47
CA ARG A 211 15.09 13.88 -10.81
C ARG A 211 13.81 13.17 -10.32
N VAL A 212 12.68 13.81 -10.52
CA VAL A 212 11.36 13.20 -10.40
C VAL A 212 10.94 12.73 -11.79
N PHE A 213 10.56 11.45 -11.93
CA PHE A 213 10.25 10.82 -13.20
C PHE A 213 8.84 10.28 -13.23
N LEU A 214 8.15 10.50 -14.35
CA LEU A 214 6.83 9.95 -14.61
C LEU A 214 6.97 8.48 -15.03
N THR A 215 6.73 7.56 -14.09
CA THR A 215 6.92 6.11 -14.31
C THR A 215 6.11 5.28 -13.32
N ASN A 216 5.80 4.04 -13.69
CA ASN A 216 5.33 3.04 -12.74
C ASN A 216 6.53 2.43 -11.99
N SER A 217 6.60 2.66 -10.69
CA SER A 217 7.68 2.15 -9.82
C SER A 217 7.75 0.63 -9.79
N LEU A 218 6.60 -0.04 -9.90
CA LEU A 218 6.45 -1.49 -9.82
C LEU A 218 6.71 -2.22 -11.13
N GLU A 219 7.15 -1.51 -12.18
CA GLU A 219 7.62 -2.07 -13.44
C GLU A 219 9.14 -2.02 -13.55
N GLU A 220 9.74 -3.07 -14.11
CA GLU A 220 11.19 -3.19 -14.19
C GLU A 220 11.79 -2.10 -15.07
N HIS A 221 11.35 -2.01 -16.30
CA HIS A 221 11.70 -0.96 -17.27
C HIS A 221 10.88 -1.07 -18.56
N HIS A 222 10.78 -0.01 -19.31
CA HIS A 222 10.22 0.00 -20.67
C HIS A 222 11.33 -0.08 -21.73
N LYS A 223 11.05 -0.77 -22.86
CA LYS A 223 11.91 -0.70 -24.04
C LYS A 223 11.78 0.68 -24.69
N ASP A 224 12.89 1.22 -25.22
CA ASP A 224 12.91 2.51 -25.91
C ASP A 224 11.94 2.50 -27.11
N THR A 225 10.97 3.40 -27.10
CA THR A 225 10.05 3.62 -28.22
C THR A 225 10.41 4.92 -28.94
N GLY A 226 10.71 4.83 -30.22
CA GLY A 226 11.34 5.88 -31.03
C GLY A 226 10.42 6.86 -31.76
N THR A 227 9.32 7.37 -31.20
CA THR A 227 8.42 8.36 -31.83
C THR A 227 8.49 9.74 -31.15
N LEU A 228 8.18 10.83 -31.82
CA LEU A 228 8.39 12.22 -31.39
C LEU A 228 7.60 12.60 -30.10
N PHE A 229 6.38 12.14 -29.95
CA PHE A 229 5.63 12.24 -28.67
C PHE A 229 6.25 11.33 -27.59
N ALA A 230 6.90 10.25 -28.03
CA ALA A 230 7.72 9.37 -27.22
C ALA A 230 9.01 10.03 -26.69
N GLN A 231 9.47 11.19 -27.21
CA GLN A 231 10.72 11.78 -26.69
C GLN A 231 10.61 12.25 -25.25
N PHE A 232 9.48 12.83 -24.84
CA PHE A 232 9.27 13.19 -23.44
C PHE A 232 9.15 11.94 -22.57
N LEU A 233 8.24 11.03 -22.91
CA LEU A 233 8.04 9.78 -22.18
C LEU A 233 9.29 8.89 -22.20
N ALA A 234 10.04 8.89 -23.31
CA ALA A 234 11.31 8.18 -23.38
C ALA A 234 12.39 8.79 -22.47
N ARG A 235 12.44 10.11 -22.32
CA ARG A 235 13.36 10.77 -21.37
C ARG A 235 12.98 10.45 -19.93
N GLU A 236 11.68 10.46 -19.60
CA GLU A 236 11.18 10.05 -18.30
C GLU A 236 11.54 8.59 -17.99
N ALA A 237 11.24 7.69 -18.95
CA ALA A 237 11.53 6.27 -18.81
C ALA A 237 13.04 6.01 -18.68
N ASN A 238 13.89 6.65 -19.48
CA ASN A 238 15.34 6.47 -19.44
C ASN A 238 15.93 6.95 -18.11
N GLY A 239 15.49 8.10 -17.60
CA GLY A 239 15.93 8.60 -16.30
C GLY A 239 15.50 7.67 -15.15
N ALA A 240 14.27 7.18 -15.18
CA ALA A 240 13.79 6.19 -14.21
C ALA A 240 14.54 4.86 -14.33
N ASN A 241 14.78 4.38 -15.56
CA ASN A 241 15.50 3.13 -15.83
C ASN A 241 16.94 3.18 -15.31
N GLU A 242 17.61 4.33 -15.43
CA GLU A 242 18.94 4.52 -14.85
C GLU A 242 18.94 4.24 -13.35
N ILE A 243 17.97 4.80 -12.62
CA ILE A 243 17.85 4.59 -11.18
C ILE A 243 17.50 3.13 -10.88
N LYS A 244 16.52 2.58 -11.59
CA LYS A 244 16.07 1.20 -11.38
C LYS A 244 17.18 0.17 -11.61
N ARG A 245 18.06 0.41 -12.57
CA ARG A 245 19.14 -0.54 -12.96
C ARG A 245 20.47 -0.29 -12.28
N ASN A 246 20.92 0.97 -12.26
CA ASN A 246 22.33 1.29 -12.04
C ASN A 246 22.60 2.06 -10.75
N THR A 247 21.61 2.77 -10.20
CA THR A 247 21.86 3.61 -9.03
C THR A 247 21.80 2.78 -7.75
N PRO A 248 22.84 2.78 -6.90
CA PRO A 248 22.83 2.16 -5.58
C PRO A 248 22.01 3.03 -4.63
N VAL A 249 20.69 2.85 -4.64
CA VAL A 249 19.79 3.58 -3.76
C VAL A 249 20.03 3.16 -2.32
N MET A 250 20.47 4.11 -1.49
CA MET A 250 20.76 3.87 -0.08
C MET A 250 19.60 4.20 0.82
N VAL A 251 18.76 5.18 0.45
CA VAL A 251 17.60 5.61 1.23
C VAL A 251 16.35 5.52 0.37
N VAL A 252 15.41 4.70 0.79
CA VAL A 252 14.06 4.64 0.21
C VAL A 252 13.08 5.09 1.28
N LEU A 253 12.28 6.13 0.98
CA LEU A 253 11.29 6.66 1.93
C LEU A 253 10.01 7.07 1.19
N GLY A 254 8.90 7.20 1.91
CA GLY A 254 7.64 7.62 1.31
C GLY A 254 6.38 7.11 2.02
N ASN A 255 5.25 7.37 1.39
CA ASN A 255 3.93 6.83 1.74
C ASN A 255 3.34 6.10 0.54
N PRO A 256 3.66 4.81 0.34
CA PRO A 256 3.16 4.04 -0.80
C PRO A 256 1.63 3.83 -0.71
N PRO A 257 0.94 3.68 -1.85
CA PRO A 257 -0.51 3.51 -1.88
C PRO A 257 -0.97 2.19 -1.26
N TYR A 258 -2.17 2.20 -0.62
CA TYR A 258 -2.86 1.01 -0.10
C TYR A 258 -4.11 0.76 -0.96
N SER A 259 -4.12 -0.29 -1.77
CA SER A 259 -5.19 -0.51 -2.76
C SER A 259 -6.13 -1.66 -2.41
N GLY A 260 -5.74 -2.55 -1.50
CA GLY A 260 -6.48 -3.78 -1.18
C GLY A 260 -6.59 -4.76 -2.35
N GLU A 261 -6.88 -4.27 -3.56
CA GLU A 261 -6.86 -5.01 -4.83
C GLU A 261 -5.92 -4.33 -5.82
N SER A 262 -4.66 -4.74 -5.81
CA SER A 262 -3.64 -4.18 -6.69
C SER A 262 -3.92 -4.48 -8.17
N LYS A 263 -3.79 -3.45 -9.00
CA LYS A 263 -3.76 -3.56 -10.47
C LYS A 263 -2.36 -3.83 -11.00
N ASN A 264 -1.33 -3.63 -10.19
CA ASN A 264 0.06 -3.87 -10.53
C ASN A 264 0.38 -5.37 -10.51
N LYS A 265 0.19 -6.04 -11.65
CA LYS A 265 0.39 -7.49 -11.82
C LYS A 265 1.50 -7.79 -12.83
N GLY A 266 2.42 -6.84 -13.05
CA GLY A 266 3.58 -7.02 -13.92
C GLY A 266 4.45 -8.19 -13.46
N GLU A 267 5.00 -8.94 -14.40
CA GLU A 267 5.73 -10.17 -14.15
C GLU A 267 6.91 -9.97 -13.19
N TRP A 268 7.65 -8.87 -13.34
CA TRP A 268 8.81 -8.56 -12.53
C TRP A 268 8.47 -8.41 -11.04
N ILE A 269 7.49 -7.55 -10.70
CA ILE A 269 7.12 -7.35 -9.29
C ILE A 269 6.47 -8.60 -8.70
N MET A 270 5.66 -9.33 -9.48
CA MET A 270 5.05 -10.56 -9.01
C MET A 270 6.10 -11.64 -8.71
N ARG A 271 7.17 -11.73 -9.50
CA ARG A 271 8.32 -12.61 -9.24
C ARG A 271 9.03 -12.23 -7.94
N LEU A 272 9.23 -10.94 -7.67
CA LEU A 272 9.79 -10.48 -6.40
C LEU A 272 8.89 -10.82 -5.21
N MET A 273 7.56 -10.75 -5.38
CA MET A 273 6.59 -11.08 -4.33
C MET A 273 6.56 -12.56 -3.95
N GLU A 274 7.07 -13.47 -4.78
CA GLU A 274 7.15 -14.89 -4.43
C GLU A 274 8.01 -15.15 -3.18
N ASP A 275 8.97 -14.26 -2.87
CA ASP A 275 9.76 -14.36 -1.64
C ASP A 275 8.92 -14.14 -0.37
N TYR A 276 7.84 -13.36 -0.45
CA TYR A 276 6.92 -13.13 0.67
C TYR A 276 5.87 -14.23 0.83
N LYS A 277 5.74 -15.11 -0.17
CA LYS A 277 4.77 -16.22 -0.20
C LYS A 277 5.37 -17.57 0.17
N LYS A 278 6.46 -17.56 0.90
CA LYS A 278 7.13 -18.76 1.40
C LYS A 278 6.91 -18.92 2.90
N GLU A 279 6.73 -20.18 3.34
CA GLU A 279 6.69 -20.48 4.78
C GLU A 279 8.04 -20.14 5.43
N PRO A 280 8.05 -19.57 6.63
CA PRO A 280 9.26 -19.38 7.40
C PRO A 280 10.07 -20.71 7.50
N ASP A 281 11.38 -20.59 7.56
CA ASP A 281 12.36 -21.69 7.75
C ASP A 281 12.41 -22.76 6.65
N THR A 282 11.31 -23.06 5.96
CA THR A 282 11.21 -24.21 5.05
C THR A 282 11.30 -23.85 3.57
N ASN A 283 11.14 -22.59 3.19
CA ASN A 283 11.03 -22.13 1.79
C ASN A 283 9.88 -22.76 0.97
N GLN A 284 8.99 -23.54 1.59
CA GLN A 284 7.81 -24.09 0.93
C GLN A 284 6.79 -22.98 0.63
N PRO A 285 5.94 -23.16 -0.38
CA PRO A 285 4.85 -22.23 -0.63
C PRO A 285 3.97 -22.02 0.62
N LEU A 286 3.57 -20.77 0.85
CA LEU A 286 2.74 -20.39 1.98
C LEU A 286 1.40 -21.13 1.94
N LYS A 287 1.03 -21.82 3.00
CA LYS A 287 -0.22 -22.59 3.12
C LYS A 287 -1.43 -21.69 3.41
N GLU A 288 -1.57 -20.62 2.63
CA GLU A 288 -2.69 -19.70 2.72
C GLU A 288 -3.69 -19.96 1.60
N ARG A 289 -4.97 -20.16 1.95
CA ARG A 289 -6.03 -20.37 0.96
C ARG A 289 -6.33 -19.11 0.14
N ASN A 290 -6.08 -17.95 0.69
CA ASN A 290 -6.33 -16.68 0.02
C ASN A 290 -5.22 -15.65 0.33
N PRO A 291 -4.08 -15.70 -0.36
CA PRO A 291 -2.96 -14.78 -0.16
C PRO A 291 -3.22 -13.38 -0.76
N LYS A 292 -4.49 -12.98 -0.95
CA LYS A 292 -4.89 -11.74 -1.61
C LYS A 292 -4.21 -10.52 -0.98
N TRP A 293 -4.16 -10.47 0.34
CA TRP A 293 -3.65 -9.32 1.09
C TRP A 293 -2.14 -9.11 0.95
N ILE A 294 -1.36 -10.18 0.73
CA ILE A 294 0.09 -10.07 0.47
C ILE A 294 0.35 -9.34 -0.85
N ASN A 295 -0.59 -9.37 -1.80
CA ASN A 295 -0.45 -8.71 -3.08
C ASN A 295 -0.96 -7.26 -3.08
N ASP A 296 -1.27 -6.66 -1.92
CA ASP A 296 -1.58 -5.24 -1.82
C ASP A 296 -0.38 -4.39 -2.27
N ASP A 297 -0.65 -3.21 -2.81
CA ASP A 297 0.41 -2.36 -3.36
C ASP A 297 1.46 -1.97 -2.31
N TYR A 298 1.06 -1.66 -1.06
CA TYR A 298 2.04 -1.34 -0.03
C TYR A 298 3.04 -2.46 0.24
N CYS A 299 2.62 -3.73 0.17
CA CYS A 299 3.52 -4.88 0.29
C CYS A 299 4.52 -4.93 -0.88
N LYS A 300 4.05 -4.62 -2.09
CA LYS A 300 4.90 -4.55 -3.28
C LYS A 300 5.91 -3.41 -3.19
N PHE A 301 5.51 -2.26 -2.65
CA PHE A 301 6.42 -1.15 -2.42
C PHE A 301 7.45 -1.46 -1.32
N ILE A 302 7.08 -2.16 -0.24
CA ILE A 302 8.05 -2.65 0.75
C ILE A 302 9.04 -3.62 0.06
N ARG A 303 8.55 -4.53 -0.78
CA ARG A 303 9.42 -5.46 -1.51
C ARG A 303 10.32 -4.75 -2.52
N LEU A 304 9.82 -3.70 -3.18
CA LEU A 304 10.62 -2.84 -4.05
C LEU A 304 11.73 -2.12 -3.28
N GLY A 305 11.39 -1.49 -2.16
CA GLY A 305 12.39 -0.82 -1.30
C GLY A 305 13.43 -1.79 -0.78
N GLN A 306 12.99 -2.97 -0.33
CA GLN A 306 13.89 -4.06 0.05
C GLN A 306 14.81 -4.47 -1.11
N PHE A 307 14.31 -4.59 -2.33
CA PHE A 307 15.10 -4.93 -3.52
C PHE A 307 16.23 -3.92 -3.75
N PHE A 308 15.98 -2.62 -3.61
CA PHE A 308 17.02 -1.60 -3.74
C PHE A 308 18.09 -1.72 -2.64
N VAL A 309 17.65 -1.85 -1.39
CA VAL A 309 18.55 -1.98 -0.24
C VAL A 309 19.37 -3.29 -0.30
N ASP A 310 18.72 -4.41 -0.69
CA ASP A 310 19.42 -5.70 -0.83
C ASP A 310 20.47 -5.66 -1.93
N ARG A 311 20.16 -5.04 -3.07
CA ARG A 311 21.09 -4.87 -4.19
C ARG A 311 22.31 -4.04 -3.80
N ASN A 312 22.11 -3.01 -2.98
CA ASN A 312 23.17 -2.15 -2.49
C ASN A 312 23.93 -2.76 -1.28
N ASN A 313 23.38 -3.82 -0.68
CA ASN A 313 23.84 -4.48 0.54
C ASN A 313 23.92 -3.57 1.79
N GLU A 314 23.56 -2.32 1.69
CA GLU A 314 23.42 -1.37 2.80
C GLU A 314 22.32 -0.36 2.46
N GLY A 315 21.62 0.18 3.47
CA GLY A 315 20.65 1.24 3.29
C GLY A 315 19.49 1.22 4.29
N ILE A 316 18.58 2.15 4.06
CA ILE A 316 17.39 2.40 4.90
C ILE A 316 16.16 2.37 4.01
N LEU A 317 15.12 1.64 4.45
CA LEU A 317 13.77 1.69 3.91
C LEU A 317 12.86 2.24 4.99
N ALA A 318 12.22 3.38 4.76
CA ALA A 318 11.41 4.08 5.75
C ALA A 318 10.05 4.49 5.17
N TYR A 319 9.00 3.77 5.53
CA TYR A 319 7.64 4.01 5.03
C TYR A 319 6.63 4.20 6.15
N VAL A 320 5.62 5.02 5.89
CA VAL A 320 4.33 4.90 6.56
C VAL A 320 3.39 4.09 5.67
N ASN A 321 2.78 3.05 6.23
CA ASN A 321 1.88 2.17 5.47
C ASN A 321 0.88 1.44 6.37
N ASN A 322 -0.05 0.71 5.76
CA ASN A 322 -1.01 -0.12 6.47
C ASN A 322 -0.30 -1.08 7.44
N HIS A 323 -0.72 -1.09 8.70
CA HIS A 323 -0.09 -1.86 9.76
C HIS A 323 -0.44 -3.38 9.73
N SER A 324 -1.30 -3.84 8.83
CA SER A 324 -1.78 -5.24 8.85
C SER A 324 -0.66 -6.27 8.75
N PHE A 325 0.47 -5.95 8.13
CA PHE A 325 1.57 -6.91 7.99
C PHE A 325 2.30 -7.21 9.30
N ILE A 326 2.18 -6.35 10.34
CA ILE A 326 2.93 -6.52 11.59
C ILE A 326 2.34 -7.62 12.48
N ASP A 327 1.01 -7.88 12.42
CA ASP A 327 0.34 -8.82 13.33
C ASP A 327 -0.57 -9.86 12.68
N ASN A 328 -0.87 -9.74 11.38
CA ASN A 328 -1.72 -10.72 10.70
C ASN A 328 -0.92 -11.99 10.34
N PRO A 329 -1.38 -13.20 10.73
CA PRO A 329 -0.69 -14.46 10.47
C PRO A 329 -0.38 -14.73 8.99
N SER A 330 -1.23 -14.27 8.07
CA SER A 330 -1.02 -14.47 6.62
C SER A 330 0.27 -13.83 6.11
N PHE A 331 0.83 -12.85 6.82
CA PHE A 331 2.07 -12.18 6.43
C PHE A 331 3.35 -12.79 7.05
N ARG A 332 3.28 -13.97 7.66
CA ARG A 332 4.46 -14.60 8.30
C ARG A 332 5.64 -14.76 7.35
N GLY A 333 5.40 -15.14 6.10
CA GLY A 333 6.47 -15.25 5.09
C GLY A 333 7.11 -13.90 4.75
N MET A 334 6.32 -12.83 4.66
CA MET A 334 6.82 -11.47 4.48
C MET A 334 7.69 -11.04 5.67
N ARG A 335 7.20 -11.20 6.92
CA ARG A 335 7.97 -10.85 8.12
C ARG A 335 9.26 -11.65 8.22
N TRP A 336 9.20 -12.94 7.94
CA TRP A 336 10.39 -13.79 7.90
C TRP A 336 11.43 -13.29 6.89
N ASN A 337 11.00 -12.93 5.68
CA ASN A 337 11.90 -12.41 4.65
C ASN A 337 12.53 -11.07 5.08
N LEU A 338 11.75 -10.16 5.69
CA LEU A 338 12.24 -8.90 6.23
C LEU A 338 13.26 -9.11 7.36
N LEU A 339 13.00 -10.04 8.29
CA LEU A 339 13.94 -10.40 9.37
C LEU A 339 15.28 -10.92 8.84
N ARG A 340 15.25 -11.67 7.75
CA ARG A 340 16.48 -12.17 7.12
C ARG A 340 17.26 -11.09 6.37
N SER A 341 16.58 -10.15 5.77
CA SER A 341 17.18 -9.12 4.93
C SER A 341 17.81 -7.99 5.75
N PHE A 342 17.11 -7.45 6.72
CA PHE A 342 17.52 -6.27 7.49
C PHE A 342 18.24 -6.62 8.78
N ASP A 343 18.96 -5.66 9.35
CA ASP A 343 19.71 -5.80 10.61
C ASP A 343 18.84 -5.32 11.79
N LYS A 344 18.16 -4.18 11.61
CA LYS A 344 17.23 -3.60 12.59
C LYS A 344 15.91 -3.19 11.94
N ILE A 345 14.82 -3.37 12.65
CA ILE A 345 13.47 -2.99 12.22
C ILE A 345 12.83 -2.19 13.36
N TYR A 346 12.49 -0.93 13.10
CA TYR A 346 11.76 -0.08 14.03
C TYR A 346 10.33 0.11 13.54
N ILE A 347 9.36 -0.12 14.42
CA ILE A 347 7.93 0.00 14.14
C ILE A 347 7.31 0.94 15.17
N ILE A 348 6.70 2.01 14.68
CA ILE A 348 5.82 2.88 15.46
C ILE A 348 4.41 2.58 14.97
N ASP A 349 3.65 1.79 15.75
CA ASP A 349 2.25 1.51 15.41
C ASP A 349 1.38 2.70 15.82
N LEU A 350 0.86 3.39 14.82
CA LEU A 350 0.02 4.57 14.99
C LEU A 350 -1.45 4.22 15.18
N HIS A 351 -1.80 2.94 15.12
CA HIS A 351 -3.16 2.44 15.32
C HIS A 351 -4.25 3.16 14.49
N GLY A 352 -5.37 3.52 15.10
CA GLY A 352 -6.46 4.25 14.43
C GLY A 352 -7.33 3.39 13.53
N ASN A 353 -7.40 2.07 13.76
CA ASN A 353 -8.20 1.15 12.95
C ASN A 353 -9.68 1.20 13.36
N SER A 354 -10.46 2.05 12.70
CA SER A 354 -11.89 2.19 12.99
C SER A 354 -12.72 0.95 12.65
N LYS A 355 -12.26 0.08 11.75
CA LYS A 355 -12.92 -1.20 11.45
C LYS A 355 -12.80 -2.19 12.61
N LYS A 356 -11.70 -2.19 13.32
CA LYS A 356 -11.49 -2.99 14.54
C LYS A 356 -12.08 -2.32 15.78
N LYS A 357 -12.59 -1.09 15.67
CA LYS A 357 -13.05 -0.26 16.79
C LYS A 357 -11.98 -0.16 17.88
N GLU A 358 -10.75 0.08 17.47
CA GLU A 358 -9.63 0.26 18.38
C GLU A 358 -9.89 1.41 19.35
N VAL A 359 -9.49 1.19 20.60
CA VAL A 359 -9.52 2.19 21.68
C VAL A 359 -8.15 2.22 22.34
N ALA A 360 -7.77 3.36 22.88
CA ALA A 360 -6.54 3.47 23.65
C ALA A 360 -6.58 2.59 24.91
N PRO A 361 -5.44 2.16 25.46
CA PRO A 361 -5.39 1.30 26.65
C PRO A 361 -6.08 1.88 27.90
N ASP A 362 -6.19 3.20 27.99
CA ASP A 362 -6.92 3.93 29.03
C ASP A 362 -8.44 4.00 28.81
N GLY A 363 -8.95 3.39 27.72
CA GLY A 363 -10.33 3.44 27.28
C GLY A 363 -10.69 4.71 26.49
N GLY A 364 -9.74 5.59 26.25
CA GLY A 364 -9.91 6.80 25.46
C GLY A 364 -10.07 6.53 23.97
N LYS A 365 -10.45 7.59 23.22
CA LYS A 365 -10.59 7.51 21.76
C LYS A 365 -9.22 7.38 21.11
N ASP A 366 -9.09 6.42 20.21
CA ASP A 366 -7.93 6.29 19.32
C ASP A 366 -8.30 6.73 17.90
N GLU A 367 -7.56 7.70 17.35
CA GLU A 367 -7.83 8.30 16.06
C GLU A 367 -6.73 8.01 15.06
N ASN A 368 -7.13 7.78 13.81
CA ASN A 368 -6.18 7.61 12.73
C ASN A 368 -5.50 8.95 12.39
N VAL A 369 -4.22 8.93 12.10
CA VAL A 369 -3.46 10.11 11.63
C VAL A 369 -3.85 10.51 10.19
N PHE A 370 -4.52 9.63 9.46
CA PHE A 370 -5.11 9.87 8.14
C PHE A 370 -6.63 9.78 8.19
N ASP A 371 -7.30 10.27 7.13
CA ASP A 371 -8.75 10.13 6.97
C ASP A 371 -9.13 8.78 6.33
N ILE A 372 -8.62 7.69 6.90
CA ILE A 372 -8.87 6.31 6.46
C ILE A 372 -9.30 5.41 7.62
N GLN A 373 -9.84 4.25 7.29
CA GLN A 373 -10.33 3.28 8.27
C GLN A 373 -9.31 2.24 8.71
N GLN A 374 -8.25 2.04 7.93
CA GLN A 374 -7.18 1.09 8.24
C GLN A 374 -6.17 1.74 9.16
N GLY A 375 -5.74 1.03 10.20
CA GLY A 375 -4.64 1.45 11.02
C GLY A 375 -3.33 1.49 10.23
N VAL A 376 -2.43 2.35 10.64
CA VAL A 376 -1.14 2.59 9.98
C VAL A 376 0.02 2.51 10.95
N SER A 377 1.20 2.23 10.41
CA SER A 377 2.45 2.24 11.16
C SER A 377 3.56 2.92 10.38
N ILE A 378 4.48 3.57 11.08
CA ILE A 378 5.77 3.98 10.52
C ILE A 378 6.72 2.80 10.70
N ASN A 379 7.38 2.40 9.61
CA ASN A 379 8.23 1.24 9.57
C ASN A 379 9.59 1.63 8.98
N ILE A 380 10.64 1.40 9.74
CA ILE A 380 12.01 1.75 9.35
C ILE A 380 12.88 0.50 9.42
N PHE A 381 13.37 0.10 8.28
CA PHE A 381 14.19 -1.09 8.09
C PHE A 381 15.61 -0.64 7.77
N VAL A 382 16.57 -1.09 8.57
CA VAL A 382 17.98 -0.69 8.46
C VAL A 382 18.83 -1.90 8.11
N LYS A 383 19.64 -1.78 7.07
CA LYS A 383 20.61 -2.77 6.65
C LYS A 383 21.99 -2.13 6.60
N THR A 384 22.88 -2.52 7.49
CA THR A 384 24.27 -1.99 7.55
C THR A 384 25.25 -2.87 6.82
N GLY A 385 24.84 -4.05 6.39
CA GLY A 385 25.69 -5.07 5.79
C GLY A 385 26.63 -5.79 6.78
N ARG A 386 26.46 -5.55 8.09
CA ARG A 386 27.35 -6.10 9.14
C ARG A 386 26.76 -7.32 9.85
N LYS A 387 25.47 -7.62 9.62
CA LYS A 387 24.79 -8.74 10.27
C LYS A 387 25.39 -10.09 9.85
N ALA A 388 25.54 -11.01 10.80
CA ALA A 388 25.95 -12.38 10.51
C ALA A 388 24.91 -13.06 9.57
N LYS A 389 25.41 -13.88 8.63
CA LYS A 389 24.63 -14.43 7.50
C LYS A 389 23.30 -15.09 7.90
N ASN A 390 23.21 -15.70 9.08
CA ASN A 390 22.03 -16.42 9.55
C ASN A 390 21.31 -15.72 10.72
N ALA A 391 21.75 -14.52 11.11
CA ALA A 391 21.10 -13.77 12.16
C ALA A 391 19.79 -13.16 11.64
N LEU A 392 18.78 -13.06 12.50
CA LEU A 392 17.55 -12.33 12.23
C LEU A 392 17.71 -10.87 12.67
N ALA A 393 16.92 -9.98 12.09
CA ALA A 393 16.89 -8.59 12.48
C ALA A 393 16.44 -8.42 13.94
N GLU A 394 17.00 -7.44 14.61
CA GLU A 394 16.45 -6.94 15.86
C GLU A 394 15.19 -6.12 15.57
N VAL A 395 14.09 -6.39 16.28
CA VAL A 395 12.82 -5.71 16.09
C VAL A 395 12.51 -4.85 17.31
N TYR A 396 12.19 -3.60 17.07
CA TYR A 396 11.85 -2.60 18.07
C TYR A 396 10.46 -2.06 17.76
N HIS A 397 9.58 -2.08 18.76
CA HIS A 397 8.17 -1.71 18.61
C HIS A 397 7.78 -0.63 19.63
N HIS A 398 6.95 0.31 19.18
CA HIS A 398 6.32 1.32 20.02
C HIS A 398 4.88 1.51 19.59
N ASP A 399 3.95 1.45 20.55
CA ASP A 399 2.54 1.75 20.35
C ASP A 399 2.26 3.22 20.62
N LEU A 400 1.67 3.93 19.66
CA LEU A 400 1.25 5.33 19.81
C LEU A 400 -0.26 5.45 19.66
N TYR A 401 -0.94 5.45 20.80
CA TYR A 401 -2.40 5.64 20.91
C TYR A 401 -2.77 7.11 21.16
N GLY A 402 -4.05 7.42 20.96
CA GLY A 402 -4.65 8.66 21.36
C GLY A 402 -5.29 9.45 20.22
N ARG A 403 -5.58 10.72 20.48
CA ARG A 403 -6.15 11.63 19.48
C ARG A 403 -5.12 12.00 18.42
N ARG A 404 -5.60 12.35 17.24
CA ARG A 404 -4.76 12.69 16.08
C ARG A 404 -3.75 13.79 16.38
N GLU A 405 -4.17 14.87 17.04
CA GLU A 405 -3.33 16.01 17.39
C GLU A 405 -2.20 15.59 18.34
N THR A 406 -2.53 14.80 19.37
CA THR A 406 -1.55 14.29 20.34
C THR A 406 -0.48 13.41 19.64
N LYS A 407 -0.91 12.62 18.66
CA LYS A 407 0.04 11.81 17.84
C LYS A 407 0.94 12.72 17.00
N TYR A 408 0.41 13.81 16.43
CA TYR A 408 1.21 14.78 15.66
C TYR A 408 2.24 15.48 16.55
N ASP A 409 1.85 15.94 17.73
CA ASP A 409 2.76 16.59 18.68
C ASP A 409 3.89 15.62 19.10
N TYR A 410 3.54 14.38 19.36
CA TYR A 410 4.52 13.33 19.69
C TYR A 410 5.51 13.11 18.54
N LEU A 411 5.03 12.88 17.32
CA LEU A 411 5.86 12.62 16.14
C LEU A 411 6.73 13.83 15.74
N SER A 412 6.26 15.05 16.01
CA SER A 412 7.03 16.27 15.73
C SER A 412 8.26 16.42 16.62
N SER A 413 8.16 15.91 17.87
CA SER A 413 9.20 16.05 18.91
C SER A 413 10.04 14.79 19.13
N HIS A 414 9.65 13.62 18.54
CA HIS A 414 10.34 12.35 18.76
C HIS A 414 10.89 11.76 17.47
N THR A 415 11.99 11.01 17.63
CA THR A 415 12.64 10.23 16.58
C THR A 415 13.05 8.87 17.14
N VAL A 416 13.62 8.01 16.33
CA VAL A 416 14.14 6.71 16.81
C VAL A 416 15.12 6.84 17.99
N ALA A 417 15.82 7.97 18.11
CA ALA A 417 16.80 8.18 19.19
C ALA A 417 16.16 8.32 20.59
N ASN A 418 14.91 8.80 20.68
CA ASN A 418 14.27 9.11 21.97
C ASN A 418 12.89 8.46 22.17
N ILE A 419 12.38 7.71 21.18
CA ILE A 419 11.16 6.90 21.35
C ILE A 419 11.48 5.69 22.26
N PRO A 420 10.67 5.43 23.30
CA PRO A 420 10.87 4.29 24.21
C PRO A 420 10.41 2.98 23.57
N PHE A 421 11.23 2.45 22.66
CA PHE A 421 10.95 1.18 22.01
C PHE A 421 11.06 -0.02 22.94
N VAL A 422 10.16 -0.98 22.76
CA VAL A 422 10.25 -2.32 23.31
C VAL A 422 10.96 -3.22 22.30
N LYS A 423 12.06 -3.86 22.69
CA LYS A 423 12.73 -4.86 21.85
C LYS A 423 11.92 -6.16 21.86
N LEU A 424 11.49 -6.60 20.69
CA LEU A 424 10.72 -7.83 20.51
C LEU A 424 11.63 -9.03 20.26
N GLN A 425 11.07 -10.23 20.51
CA GLN A 425 11.67 -11.51 20.11
C GLN A 425 10.67 -12.26 19.20
N PRO A 426 10.61 -11.92 17.92
CA PRO A 426 9.73 -12.59 16.97
C PRO A 426 10.04 -14.09 16.94
N SER A 427 9.03 -14.93 17.11
CA SER A 427 9.16 -16.38 17.17
C SER A 427 8.27 -17.09 16.16
N ALA A 428 8.71 -18.30 15.78
CA ALA A 428 7.96 -19.17 14.89
C ALA A 428 6.57 -19.51 15.47
N PRO A 429 5.59 -19.79 14.59
CA PRO A 429 5.66 -19.74 13.13
C PRO A 429 5.33 -18.36 12.54
N GLU A 430 4.74 -17.44 13.33
CA GLU A 430 4.16 -16.20 12.83
C GLU A 430 5.16 -15.04 12.74
N TYR A 431 6.19 -15.02 13.58
CA TYR A 431 7.20 -13.95 13.65
C TYR A 431 6.57 -12.54 13.78
N PHE A 432 5.60 -12.38 14.68
CA PHE A 432 4.89 -11.11 14.87
C PHE A 432 5.83 -9.95 15.21
N PHE A 433 5.50 -8.78 14.69
CA PHE A 433 6.20 -7.51 14.94
C PHE A 433 5.45 -6.63 15.95
N VAL A 434 4.66 -7.24 16.80
CA VAL A 434 3.95 -6.61 17.93
C VAL A 434 4.24 -7.38 19.20
N PRO A 435 4.13 -6.74 20.37
CA PRO A 435 4.26 -7.45 21.66
C PRO A 435 3.23 -8.59 21.76
N LYS A 436 3.67 -9.78 22.10
CA LYS A 436 2.81 -10.96 22.32
C LYS A 436 3.16 -11.63 23.65
N ASN A 437 2.14 -11.98 24.39
CA ASN A 437 2.30 -12.79 25.60
C ASN A 437 2.18 -14.28 25.24
N TYR A 438 3.31 -14.97 25.25
CA TYR A 438 3.37 -16.41 24.97
C TYR A 438 3.31 -17.28 26.25
N GLY A 439 3.02 -16.72 27.43
CA GLY A 439 3.02 -17.45 28.68
C GLY A 439 2.10 -18.69 28.70
N ALA A 440 0.95 -18.61 28.05
CA ALA A 440 0.02 -19.73 27.94
C ALA A 440 0.28 -20.63 26.70
N LYS A 441 1.23 -20.27 25.79
CA LYS A 441 1.43 -20.98 24.52
C LYS A 441 1.75 -22.46 24.72
N ALA A 442 2.65 -22.79 25.64
CA ALA A 442 3.03 -24.18 25.90
C ALA A 442 1.87 -25.05 26.45
N ALA A 443 0.94 -24.44 27.19
CA ALA A 443 -0.27 -25.11 27.63
C ALA A 443 -1.27 -25.29 26.46
N TYR A 444 -1.43 -24.26 25.65
CA TYR A 444 -2.29 -24.29 24.46
C TYR A 444 -1.80 -25.32 23.43
N ASP A 445 -0.50 -25.38 23.15
CA ASP A 445 0.09 -26.29 22.17
C ASP A 445 0.02 -27.77 22.58
N ARG A 446 -0.25 -28.07 23.87
CA ARG A 446 -0.53 -29.44 24.33
C ARG A 446 -1.95 -29.90 24.05
N GLY A 447 -2.84 -29.00 23.64
CA GLY A 447 -4.19 -29.33 23.20
C GLY A 447 -4.18 -29.95 21.80
N PHE A 448 -5.32 -30.48 21.42
CA PHE A 448 -5.57 -30.94 20.03
C PHE A 448 -6.25 -29.84 19.22
N SER A 449 -6.07 -29.87 17.91
CA SER A 449 -6.76 -28.94 17.03
C SER A 449 -8.22 -29.34 16.81
N VAL A 450 -9.11 -28.35 16.63
CA VAL A 450 -10.52 -28.62 16.29
C VAL A 450 -10.63 -29.46 15.02
N THR A 451 -9.70 -29.30 14.06
CA THR A 451 -9.67 -30.07 12.82
C THR A 451 -9.18 -31.51 13.01
N GLU A 452 -8.43 -31.79 14.06
CA GLU A 452 -8.09 -33.18 14.46
C GLU A 452 -9.31 -33.87 15.07
N LEU A 453 -10.04 -33.17 15.94
CA LEU A 453 -11.25 -33.68 16.56
C LEU A 453 -12.38 -33.86 15.52
N PHE A 454 -12.52 -32.91 14.62
CA PHE A 454 -13.55 -32.93 13.55
C PHE A 454 -12.89 -32.98 12.17
N PRO A 455 -12.45 -34.14 11.69
CA PRO A 455 -11.76 -34.25 10.40
C PRO A 455 -12.65 -33.90 9.20
N VAL A 456 -13.97 -34.08 9.35
CA VAL A 456 -14.97 -33.61 8.37
C VAL A 456 -15.59 -32.34 8.90
N ASN A 457 -15.16 -31.21 8.38
CA ASN A 457 -15.61 -29.88 8.81
C ASN A 457 -15.78 -28.92 7.64
N SER A 458 -16.61 -27.90 7.81
CA SER A 458 -16.81 -26.82 6.86
C SER A 458 -17.42 -25.61 7.58
N VAL A 459 -17.40 -24.46 6.92
CA VAL A 459 -18.26 -23.32 7.28
C VAL A 459 -19.71 -23.63 6.89
N GLY A 460 -20.68 -22.87 7.43
CA GLY A 460 -22.10 -23.02 7.16
C GLY A 460 -22.48 -22.94 5.69
N ILE A 461 -23.71 -23.33 5.39
CA ILE A 461 -24.35 -23.14 4.09
C ILE A 461 -24.32 -21.64 3.74
N VAL A 462 -24.08 -21.31 2.47
CA VAL A 462 -24.11 -19.93 1.98
C VAL A 462 -25.16 -19.82 0.90
N THR A 463 -26.23 -19.06 1.15
CA THR A 463 -27.27 -18.79 0.18
C THR A 463 -26.94 -17.60 -0.70
N THR A 464 -26.25 -16.58 -0.17
CA THR A 464 -26.07 -15.23 -0.72
C THR A 464 -27.37 -14.43 -0.87
N ARG A 465 -28.50 -15.01 -0.50
CA ARG A 465 -29.86 -14.46 -0.60
C ARG A 465 -30.73 -14.98 0.55
N ASP A 466 -30.31 -14.79 1.79
CA ASP A 466 -30.98 -15.36 2.97
C ASP A 466 -32.46 -14.95 3.03
N GLU A 467 -32.78 -13.67 2.88
CA GLU A 467 -34.16 -13.15 2.90
C GLU A 467 -35.06 -13.79 1.83
N LEU A 468 -34.48 -14.15 0.67
CA LEU A 468 -35.22 -14.79 -0.41
C LEU A 468 -35.42 -16.29 -0.15
N LEU A 469 -34.37 -16.99 0.26
CA LEU A 469 -34.29 -18.45 0.21
C LEU A 469 -34.56 -19.15 1.54
N ILE A 470 -34.44 -18.43 2.65
CA ILE A 470 -34.71 -18.95 4.00
C ILE A 470 -36.06 -18.42 4.45
N LYS A 471 -36.99 -19.33 4.81
CA LYS A 471 -38.36 -19.03 5.15
C LYS A 471 -38.75 -19.59 6.51
N ASP A 472 -39.82 -19.05 7.07
CA ASP A 472 -40.35 -19.43 8.39
C ASP A 472 -41.11 -20.75 8.37
N SER A 473 -41.66 -21.13 7.20
CA SER A 473 -42.42 -22.38 7.05
C SER A 473 -42.09 -23.15 5.77
N PRO A 474 -42.36 -24.47 5.74
CA PRO A 474 -42.21 -25.28 4.54
C PRO A 474 -43.08 -24.80 3.39
N GLU A 475 -44.30 -24.31 3.69
CA GLU A 475 -45.28 -23.81 2.73
C GLU A 475 -44.80 -22.57 1.99
N GLU A 476 -44.10 -21.67 2.71
CA GLU A 476 -43.48 -20.50 2.10
C GLU A 476 -42.35 -20.88 1.16
N VAL A 477 -41.55 -21.89 1.52
CA VAL A 477 -40.52 -22.44 0.63
C VAL A 477 -41.15 -23.05 -0.61
N GLU A 478 -42.19 -23.85 -0.44
CA GLU A 478 -42.91 -24.47 -1.57
C GLU A 478 -43.48 -23.42 -2.51
N THR A 479 -44.08 -22.37 -1.98
CA THR A 479 -44.60 -21.23 -2.75
C THR A 479 -43.50 -20.55 -3.54
N LEU A 480 -42.39 -20.25 -2.89
CA LEU A 480 -41.22 -19.67 -3.53
C LEU A 480 -40.74 -20.54 -4.71
N ILE A 481 -40.61 -21.85 -4.50
CA ILE A 481 -40.13 -22.78 -5.54
C ILE A 481 -41.12 -22.87 -6.70
N ARG A 482 -42.42 -22.87 -6.45
CA ARG A 482 -43.45 -22.77 -7.48
C ARG A 482 -43.32 -21.51 -8.33
N ASP A 483 -43.09 -20.38 -7.69
CA ASP A 483 -42.89 -19.11 -8.37
C ASP A 483 -41.62 -19.13 -9.24
N PHE A 484 -40.52 -19.71 -8.76
CA PHE A 484 -39.33 -19.92 -9.58
C PHE A 484 -39.59 -20.78 -10.83
N ILE A 485 -40.50 -21.75 -10.74
CA ILE A 485 -40.83 -22.64 -11.86
C ILE A 485 -41.78 -21.91 -12.86
N THR A 486 -42.76 -21.15 -12.38
CA THR A 486 -43.86 -20.67 -13.20
C THR A 486 -43.69 -19.24 -13.71
N MET A 487 -42.95 -18.41 -13.01
CA MET A 487 -42.79 -16.99 -13.36
C MET A 487 -41.63 -16.75 -14.33
N GLU A 488 -41.77 -15.73 -15.16
CA GLU A 488 -40.70 -15.18 -15.95
C GLU A 488 -39.67 -14.47 -15.06
N ASP A 489 -38.42 -14.40 -15.51
CA ASP A 489 -37.31 -13.83 -14.71
C ASP A 489 -37.54 -12.38 -14.26
N ALA A 490 -38.15 -11.57 -15.13
CA ALA A 490 -38.42 -10.16 -14.81
C ALA A 490 -39.50 -10.03 -13.71
N GLU A 491 -40.56 -10.84 -13.77
CA GLU A 491 -41.62 -10.88 -12.80
C GLU A 491 -41.13 -11.39 -11.44
N LEU A 492 -40.34 -12.48 -11.45
CA LEU A 492 -39.73 -13.07 -10.26
C LEU A 492 -38.84 -12.06 -9.55
N ARG A 493 -38.02 -11.33 -10.30
CA ARG A 493 -37.15 -10.28 -9.76
C ARG A 493 -37.92 -9.14 -9.11
N THR A 494 -39.02 -8.74 -9.73
CA THR A 494 -39.87 -7.67 -9.20
C THR A 494 -40.57 -8.12 -7.93
N ARG A 495 -41.19 -9.31 -7.93
CA ARG A 495 -41.93 -9.85 -6.80
C ARG A 495 -41.11 -10.02 -5.54
N TYR A 496 -39.87 -10.53 -5.70
CA TYR A 496 -39.00 -10.86 -4.59
C TYR A 496 -37.87 -9.86 -4.39
N ASN A 497 -37.89 -8.72 -5.06
CA ASN A 497 -36.84 -7.69 -5.02
C ASN A 497 -35.44 -8.27 -5.24
N ILE A 498 -35.31 -9.17 -6.22
CA ILE A 498 -34.04 -9.82 -6.53
C ILE A 498 -33.12 -8.85 -7.29
N GLY A 499 -32.07 -8.36 -6.65
CA GLY A 499 -31.09 -7.50 -7.27
C GLY A 499 -30.29 -8.19 -8.38
N LYS A 500 -29.21 -7.55 -8.84
CA LYS A 500 -28.33 -8.09 -9.90
C LYS A 500 -27.74 -9.45 -9.51
N ASP A 501 -27.58 -10.31 -10.51
CA ASP A 501 -26.89 -11.58 -10.36
C ASP A 501 -25.44 -11.36 -9.90
N SER A 502 -24.93 -12.30 -9.10
CA SER A 502 -23.55 -12.31 -8.62
C SER A 502 -22.76 -13.46 -9.26
N ARG A 503 -21.43 -13.43 -9.08
CA ARG A 503 -20.59 -14.55 -9.50
C ARG A 503 -21.04 -15.88 -8.92
N ASP A 504 -21.48 -15.88 -7.67
CA ASP A 504 -21.77 -17.11 -6.91
C ASP A 504 -23.26 -17.52 -6.99
N TRP A 505 -24.16 -16.65 -7.47
CA TRP A 505 -25.62 -16.94 -7.56
C TRP A 505 -26.28 -16.15 -8.70
N SER A 506 -27.23 -16.80 -9.43
CA SER A 506 -28.07 -16.17 -10.44
C SER A 506 -29.44 -16.85 -10.51
N VAL A 507 -30.46 -16.10 -10.95
CA VAL A 507 -31.85 -16.60 -11.14
C VAL A 507 -31.84 -17.79 -12.10
N ALA A 508 -31.14 -17.69 -13.22
CA ALA A 508 -31.10 -18.76 -14.22
C ALA A 508 -30.50 -20.07 -13.66
N ARG A 509 -29.44 -19.98 -12.85
CA ARG A 509 -28.84 -21.17 -12.20
C ARG A 509 -29.73 -21.75 -11.13
N ALA A 510 -30.43 -20.91 -10.37
CA ALA A 510 -31.38 -21.36 -9.37
C ALA A 510 -32.56 -22.11 -10.03
N LYS A 511 -33.15 -21.59 -11.11
CA LYS A 511 -34.19 -22.26 -11.89
C LYS A 511 -33.71 -23.60 -12.46
N ALA A 512 -32.51 -23.60 -13.06
CA ALA A 512 -31.91 -24.83 -13.61
C ALA A 512 -31.65 -25.93 -12.55
N ASP A 513 -31.42 -25.52 -11.29
CA ASP A 513 -31.23 -26.42 -10.17
C ASP A 513 -32.54 -26.95 -9.60
N ILE A 514 -33.59 -26.11 -9.54
CA ILE A 514 -34.93 -26.49 -9.10
C ILE A 514 -35.54 -27.47 -10.09
N GLY A 515 -35.43 -27.22 -11.39
CA GLY A 515 -36.08 -27.97 -12.45
C GLY A 515 -37.55 -27.54 -12.67
N ASN A 516 -38.35 -28.48 -13.19
CA ASN A 516 -39.73 -28.17 -13.65
C ASN A 516 -40.82 -28.60 -12.68
N ALA A 517 -40.48 -29.17 -11.53
CA ALA A 517 -41.45 -29.61 -10.52
C ALA A 517 -40.95 -29.36 -9.11
N VAL A 518 -41.85 -29.08 -8.20
CA VAL A 518 -41.54 -28.97 -6.78
C VAL A 518 -41.28 -30.35 -6.20
N ASP A 519 -40.13 -30.55 -5.60
CA ASP A 519 -39.79 -31.74 -4.83
C ASP A 519 -39.82 -31.40 -3.34
N THR A 520 -40.93 -31.70 -2.67
CA THR A 520 -41.11 -31.37 -1.25
C THR A 520 -40.10 -32.07 -0.34
N ALA A 521 -39.50 -33.19 -0.78
CA ALA A 521 -38.48 -33.88 -0.02
C ALA A 521 -37.14 -33.05 0.10
N LYS A 522 -36.98 -32.04 -0.72
CA LYS A 522 -35.86 -31.10 -0.66
C LYS A 522 -36.11 -29.91 0.25
N ILE A 523 -37.31 -29.72 0.76
CA ILE A 523 -37.63 -28.69 1.75
C ILE A 523 -37.05 -29.18 3.09
N THR A 524 -36.05 -28.50 3.57
CA THR A 524 -35.25 -28.97 4.69
C THR A 524 -35.26 -27.94 5.83
N PRO A 525 -35.55 -28.37 7.07
CA PRO A 525 -35.38 -27.50 8.23
C PRO A 525 -33.93 -27.19 8.50
N ILE A 526 -33.62 -25.98 8.96
CA ILE A 526 -32.30 -25.53 9.35
C ILE A 526 -32.36 -24.82 10.70
N GLU A 527 -31.37 -24.97 11.53
CA GLU A 527 -31.13 -24.09 12.67
C GLU A 527 -30.40 -22.86 12.16
N TYR A 528 -31.19 -21.81 11.84
CA TYR A 528 -30.64 -20.58 11.21
C TYR A 528 -29.81 -19.77 12.20
N ARG A 529 -30.28 -19.70 13.43
CA ARG A 529 -29.59 -19.15 14.60
C ARG A 529 -29.93 -19.99 15.83
N PRO A 530 -29.22 -19.84 16.95
CA PRO A 530 -29.60 -20.52 18.19
C PRO A 530 -31.09 -20.29 18.50
N PHE A 531 -31.84 -21.36 18.62
CA PHE A 531 -33.28 -21.36 18.90
C PHE A 531 -34.19 -20.75 17.78
N ASP A 532 -33.67 -20.58 16.56
CA ASP A 532 -34.39 -20.03 15.41
C ASP A 532 -34.37 -21.03 14.25
N ARG A 533 -35.43 -21.86 14.19
CA ARG A 533 -35.61 -22.87 13.16
C ARG A 533 -36.32 -22.26 11.96
N LYS A 534 -35.71 -22.42 10.78
CA LYS A 534 -36.22 -21.97 9.48
C LYS A 534 -36.18 -23.11 8.45
N TYR A 535 -36.58 -22.82 7.22
CA TYR A 535 -36.66 -23.80 6.14
C TYR A 535 -35.99 -23.25 4.87
N LEU A 536 -35.40 -24.15 4.09
CA LEU A 536 -34.85 -23.82 2.77
C LEU A 536 -35.00 -25.01 1.79
N TYR A 537 -34.92 -24.74 0.50
CA TYR A 537 -34.88 -25.77 -0.52
C TYR A 537 -33.42 -26.22 -0.76
N TYR A 538 -33.09 -27.44 -0.36
CA TYR A 538 -31.74 -27.97 -0.39
C TYR A 538 -31.54 -29.05 -1.43
N THR A 539 -30.80 -28.76 -2.51
CA THR A 539 -30.49 -29.71 -3.60
C THR A 539 -29.11 -30.33 -3.48
N GLY A 540 -28.23 -29.77 -2.65
CA GLY A 540 -26.83 -30.19 -2.54
C GLY A 540 -25.94 -29.75 -3.70
N LYS A 541 -26.48 -29.09 -4.73
CA LYS A 541 -25.75 -28.66 -5.92
C LYS A 541 -25.05 -27.33 -5.70
N THR A 542 -23.75 -27.29 -5.95
CA THR A 542 -22.96 -26.05 -5.87
C THR A 542 -23.36 -25.08 -6.99
N THR A 543 -23.45 -23.80 -6.67
CA THR A 543 -23.91 -22.72 -7.58
C THR A 543 -25.32 -22.91 -8.13
N GLY A 544 -26.16 -23.68 -7.43
CA GLY A 544 -27.60 -23.85 -7.70
C GLY A 544 -28.44 -22.78 -7.00
N ILE A 545 -29.62 -23.19 -6.49
CA ILE A 545 -30.48 -22.33 -5.67
C ILE A 545 -29.77 -21.89 -4.39
N VAL A 546 -28.98 -22.79 -3.78
CA VAL A 546 -28.03 -22.48 -2.72
C VAL A 546 -26.63 -22.28 -3.32
N ALA A 547 -26.01 -21.14 -3.09
CA ALA A 547 -24.73 -20.82 -3.71
C ALA A 547 -23.62 -21.81 -3.31
N ARG A 548 -23.54 -22.16 -2.02
CA ARG A 548 -22.56 -23.11 -1.47
C ARG A 548 -23.25 -24.05 -0.46
N PRO A 549 -23.74 -25.20 -0.91
CA PRO A 549 -24.51 -26.13 -0.07
C PRO A 549 -23.64 -26.93 0.92
N ARG A 550 -22.31 -26.91 0.80
CA ARG A 550 -21.38 -27.66 1.65
C ARG A 550 -21.65 -29.15 1.72
N PHE A 551 -21.97 -29.74 0.59
CA PHE A 551 -22.40 -31.13 0.48
C PHE A 551 -21.47 -32.14 1.18
N GLN A 552 -20.14 -31.90 1.18
CA GLN A 552 -19.17 -32.80 1.82
C GLN A 552 -19.44 -33.02 3.33
N VAL A 553 -19.94 -31.99 4.01
CA VAL A 553 -20.34 -32.06 5.42
C VAL A 553 -21.82 -32.40 5.54
N MET A 554 -22.66 -31.70 4.78
CA MET A 554 -24.11 -31.77 4.94
C MET A 554 -24.69 -33.13 4.56
N ARG A 555 -24.04 -33.89 3.69
CA ARG A 555 -24.43 -35.28 3.40
C ARG A 555 -24.47 -36.20 4.63
N HIS A 556 -23.69 -35.91 5.65
CA HIS A 556 -23.67 -36.65 6.90
C HIS A 556 -24.86 -36.31 7.82
N PHE A 557 -25.50 -35.17 7.58
CA PHE A 557 -26.67 -34.74 8.32
C PHE A 557 -27.98 -34.93 7.53
N ALA A 558 -27.90 -35.23 6.25
CA ALA A 558 -29.07 -35.32 5.36
C ALA A 558 -30.03 -36.43 5.78
N ALA A 559 -29.56 -37.54 6.39
CA ALA A 559 -30.40 -38.62 6.89
C ALA A 559 -31.33 -38.14 8.03
N GLU A 560 -30.91 -37.16 8.83
CA GLU A 560 -31.66 -36.62 9.95
C GLU A 560 -32.43 -35.33 9.61
N LYS A 561 -32.26 -34.80 8.36
CA LYS A 561 -32.83 -33.55 7.88
C LYS A 561 -32.62 -32.34 8.78
N PHE A 562 -31.46 -32.29 9.44
CA PHE A 562 -31.11 -31.23 10.38
C PHE A 562 -29.79 -30.54 9.97
N PHE A 563 -29.82 -29.21 9.85
CA PHE A 563 -28.63 -28.41 9.53
C PHE A 563 -28.46 -27.27 10.52
N ASP A 564 -27.32 -27.17 11.16
CA ASP A 564 -26.94 -26.00 11.92
C ASP A 564 -26.30 -24.96 11.00
N PHE A 565 -27.02 -23.90 10.70
CA PHE A 565 -26.60 -22.86 9.79
C PHE A 565 -25.60 -21.89 10.46
N ALA A 566 -25.73 -21.66 11.76
CA ALA A 566 -24.90 -20.70 12.48
C ALA A 566 -23.47 -21.21 12.76
N ALA A 567 -23.36 -22.51 13.07
CA ALA A 567 -22.07 -23.14 13.35
C ALA A 567 -21.38 -23.72 12.11
N GLY A 568 -22.11 -23.91 11.01
CA GLY A 568 -21.58 -24.54 9.79
C GLY A 568 -21.22 -26.01 9.94
N CYS A 569 -21.35 -26.55 11.15
CA CYS A 569 -21.19 -27.94 11.51
C CYS A 569 -21.99 -28.17 12.80
N LYS A 570 -22.82 -29.18 12.84
CA LYS A 570 -23.45 -29.58 14.10
C LYS A 570 -22.52 -30.47 14.88
N ILE A 571 -22.25 -30.11 16.11
CA ILE A 571 -21.68 -30.98 17.15
C ILE A 571 -22.86 -31.40 18.01
N GLU A 572 -23.20 -32.67 18.06
CA GLU A 572 -23.99 -33.22 19.15
C GLU A 572 -23.10 -33.49 20.34
#